data_dcdf2f017148e643548cb4b2e7ca6bf5
#
_entry.id   dcdf2f017148e643548cb4b2e7ca6bf5
#
_cell.length_a   1.000
_cell.length_b   1.000
_cell.length_c   1.000
_cell.angle_alpha   90.00
_cell.angle_beta   90.00
_cell.angle_gamma   90.00
#
_symmetry.space_group_name_H-M   'P 1'
#
loop_
_entity.id
_entity.type
_entity.pdbx_description
1 polymer ?
#
loop_
_entity_poly.entity_id
_entity_poly.type
_entity_poly.pdbx_seq_one_letter_code
_entity_poly.pdbx_strand_id
1 'polypeptide(L)'
;LYHIPEQQKLAKKLCDISFADKVFFCNSGAEAVEGAIKTSRKYHFEKGDKDRTEIITFKNAFHGRTLATLAAGANPKHTLGFGPLPLGFENIELSEKKLEKKISNKTAAVLIEPIQGEGGIRLTSKKDLQMIRSLTNKHGALMILDQVQCGIGRTGDFFSHEWAGIEPDIITLAKGLGAGFPIGAILASTDASSGMVHGSHGSTFGGNPLACSVALKVLEIIDEEKILSNVKSLSEFLLAGINEIIGKHKNKISSVRGRGFMLGLKCEVENTFIAETALKNGLLVVPAAENIVRLLPPLTTQKEDIHEFFNLLNITLENLPR
;
A
#
# COMPACT_ATOMS: atom_id res chain seq x y z
N LEU A 1 22.27 9.52 15.80
CA LEU A 1 23.62 10.01 16.09
C LEU A 1 23.72 11.53 15.90
N TYR A 2 23.08 12.07 14.89
CA TYR A 2 23.14 13.49 14.53
C TYR A 2 21.74 14.08 14.36
N HIS A 3 21.61 15.38 14.59
CA HIS A 3 20.40 16.12 14.23
C HIS A 3 20.44 16.47 12.74
N ILE A 4 19.43 16.03 12.00
CA ILE A 4 19.25 16.31 10.59
C ILE A 4 17.97 17.14 10.46
N PRO A 5 18.07 18.46 10.17
CA PRO A 5 16.90 19.34 10.16
C PRO A 5 15.78 18.89 9.20
N GLU A 6 16.15 18.40 8.01
CA GLU A 6 15.19 17.91 7.01
C GLU A 6 14.43 16.69 7.51
N GLN A 7 15.12 15.77 8.20
CA GLN A 7 14.50 14.59 8.80
C GLN A 7 13.48 15.00 9.89
N GLN A 8 13.86 15.94 10.75
CA GLN A 8 12.98 16.43 11.80
C GLN A 8 11.74 17.13 11.23
N LYS A 9 11.92 17.98 10.19
CA LYS A 9 10.81 18.66 9.50
C LYS A 9 9.86 17.65 8.86
N LEU A 10 10.40 16.64 8.15
CA LEU A 10 9.59 15.62 7.52
C LEU A 10 8.83 14.77 8.55
N ALA A 11 9.50 14.36 9.64
CA ALA A 11 8.86 13.62 10.72
C ALA A 11 7.72 14.42 11.34
N LYS A 12 7.97 15.70 11.65
CA LYS A 12 6.96 16.59 12.19
C LYS A 12 5.77 16.73 11.22
N LYS A 13 6.01 16.99 9.93
CA LYS A 13 4.94 17.12 8.92
C LYS A 13 4.11 15.85 8.84
N LEU A 14 4.72 14.66 8.84
CA LEU A 14 4.02 13.38 8.78
C LEU A 14 3.19 13.12 10.05
N CYS A 15 3.70 13.47 11.23
CA CYS A 15 2.92 13.40 12.48
C CYS A 15 1.75 14.40 12.49
N ASP A 16 1.99 15.65 12.06
CA ASP A 16 0.95 16.69 12.04
C ASP A 16 -0.26 16.34 11.16
N ILE A 17 -0.08 15.51 10.12
CA ILE A 17 -1.13 15.13 9.16
C ILE A 17 -1.65 13.70 9.34
N SER A 18 -1.24 12.99 10.39
CA SER A 18 -1.63 11.60 10.64
C SER A 18 -1.98 11.35 12.11
N PHE A 19 -2.34 10.12 12.43
CA PHE A 19 -2.54 9.66 13.81
C PHE A 19 -1.21 9.42 14.57
N ALA A 20 -0.08 9.39 13.84
CA ALA A 20 1.18 8.93 14.38
C ALA A 20 1.91 10.01 15.19
N ASP A 21 2.60 9.58 16.24
CA ASP A 21 3.44 10.43 17.09
C ASP A 21 4.93 10.28 16.78
N LYS A 22 5.30 9.16 16.13
CA LYS A 22 6.69 8.78 15.85
C LYS A 22 6.85 8.31 14.42
N VAL A 23 8.01 8.65 13.84
CA VAL A 23 8.40 8.25 12.49
C VAL A 23 9.80 7.66 12.52
N PHE A 24 10.00 6.53 11.85
CA PHE A 24 11.32 6.00 11.53
C PHE A 24 11.48 5.98 10.01
N PHE A 25 12.58 6.54 9.50
CA PHE A 25 12.87 6.56 8.07
C PHE A 25 13.81 5.44 7.66
N CYS A 26 13.56 4.88 6.47
CA CYS A 26 14.36 3.87 5.80
C CYS A 26 14.42 4.19 4.29
N ASN A 27 14.85 3.24 3.45
CA ASN A 27 15.11 3.51 2.04
C ASN A 27 14.11 2.88 1.08
N SER A 28 13.25 2.00 1.59
CA SER A 28 12.32 1.23 0.76
C SER A 28 11.07 0.80 1.51
N GLY A 29 10.04 0.38 0.77
CA GLY A 29 8.83 -0.20 1.35
C GLY A 29 9.10 -1.52 2.08
N ALA A 30 10.01 -2.36 1.57
CA ALA A 30 10.38 -3.61 2.23
C ALA A 30 11.01 -3.34 3.60
N GLU A 31 11.93 -2.38 3.70
CA GLU A 31 12.52 -1.98 4.98
C GLU A 31 11.47 -1.38 5.93
N ALA A 32 10.51 -0.61 5.41
CA ALA A 32 9.43 -0.07 6.23
C ALA A 32 8.56 -1.20 6.81
N VAL A 33 8.21 -2.21 6.02
CA VAL A 33 7.42 -3.35 6.50
C VAL A 33 8.24 -4.21 7.48
N GLU A 34 9.53 -4.47 7.22
CA GLU A 34 10.44 -5.14 8.18
C GLU A 34 10.46 -4.41 9.53
N GLY A 35 10.60 -3.09 9.49
CA GLY A 35 10.58 -2.27 10.69
C GLY A 35 9.24 -2.30 11.42
N ALA A 36 8.10 -2.29 10.71
CA ALA A 36 6.77 -2.40 11.32
C ALA A 36 6.55 -3.76 12.00
N ILE A 37 7.01 -4.86 11.37
CA ILE A 37 7.00 -6.21 11.96
C ILE A 37 7.85 -6.24 13.24
N LYS A 38 9.06 -5.68 13.19
CA LYS A 38 9.96 -5.59 14.34
C LYS A 38 9.35 -4.75 15.47
N THR A 39 8.73 -3.61 15.11
CA THR A 39 8.07 -2.73 16.08
C THR A 39 6.97 -3.46 16.83
N SER A 40 6.10 -4.19 16.11
CA SER A 40 5.00 -4.91 16.74
C SER A 40 5.47 -6.05 17.66
N ARG A 41 6.49 -6.81 17.26
CA ARG A 41 7.07 -7.86 18.11
C ARG A 41 7.75 -7.28 19.34
N LYS A 42 8.52 -6.19 19.17
CA LYS A 42 9.23 -5.53 20.26
C LYS A 42 8.28 -4.88 21.27
N TYR A 43 7.17 -4.31 20.81
CA TYR A 43 6.08 -3.78 21.64
C TYR A 43 5.60 -4.82 22.66
N HIS A 44 5.24 -6.01 22.21
CA HIS A 44 4.75 -7.07 23.09
C HIS A 44 5.85 -7.61 24.00
N PHE A 45 7.07 -7.76 23.47
CA PHE A 45 8.21 -8.20 24.27
C PHE A 45 8.46 -7.29 25.49
N GLU A 46 8.44 -5.96 25.28
CA GLU A 46 8.68 -4.99 26.37
C GLU A 46 7.50 -4.93 27.35
N LYS A 47 6.28 -5.26 26.90
CA LYS A 47 5.10 -5.42 27.79
C LYS A 47 5.08 -6.74 28.57
N GLY A 48 6.09 -7.60 28.39
CA GLY A 48 6.21 -8.88 29.10
C GLY A 48 5.60 -10.09 28.33
N ASP A 49 4.91 -9.84 27.21
CA ASP A 49 4.24 -10.87 26.39
C ASP A 49 5.20 -11.44 25.35
N LYS A 50 6.27 -12.08 25.80
CA LYS A 50 7.40 -12.53 24.95
C LYS A 50 7.02 -13.53 23.86
N ASP A 51 5.94 -14.27 24.05
CA ASP A 51 5.45 -15.26 23.09
C ASP A 51 4.53 -14.68 22.02
N ARG A 52 4.17 -13.39 22.10
CA ARG A 52 3.37 -12.70 21.09
C ARG A 52 4.23 -12.23 19.92
N THR A 53 4.46 -13.13 18.98
CA THR A 53 5.37 -12.91 17.84
C THR A 53 4.71 -13.16 16.48
N GLU A 54 3.49 -13.73 16.46
CA GLU A 54 2.79 -14.07 15.22
C GLU A 54 2.26 -12.82 14.51
N ILE A 55 2.46 -12.78 13.20
CA ILE A 55 1.89 -11.75 12.30
C ILE A 55 0.87 -12.43 11.40
N ILE A 56 -0.38 -12.00 11.48
CA ILE A 56 -1.43 -12.47 10.57
C ILE A 56 -1.42 -11.57 9.33
N THR A 57 -1.42 -12.19 8.16
CA THR A 57 -1.46 -11.53 6.85
C THR A 57 -2.56 -12.16 5.99
N PHE A 58 -2.81 -11.60 4.82
CA PHE A 58 -3.91 -12.06 3.97
C PHE A 58 -3.43 -12.55 2.60
N LYS A 59 -4.15 -13.53 2.03
CA LYS A 59 -3.85 -14.05 0.69
C LYS A 59 -3.80 -12.94 -0.35
N ASN A 60 -2.96 -13.13 -1.34
CA ASN A 60 -2.66 -12.18 -2.42
C ASN A 60 -1.95 -10.89 -1.98
N ALA A 61 -1.45 -10.82 -0.75
CA ALA A 61 -0.69 -9.68 -0.27
C ALA A 61 0.71 -9.60 -0.92
N PHE A 62 1.22 -8.37 -1.01
CA PHE A 62 2.60 -8.08 -1.38
C PHE A 62 3.20 -7.08 -0.40
N HIS A 63 4.14 -7.52 0.41
CA HIS A 63 4.75 -6.70 1.46
C HIS A 63 6.24 -6.41 1.23
N GLY A 64 6.83 -6.93 0.16
CA GLY A 64 8.24 -6.72 -0.20
C GLY A 64 8.95 -8.00 -0.65
N ARG A 65 10.27 -7.92 -0.76
CA ARG A 65 11.15 -9.00 -1.27
C ARG A 65 12.26 -9.40 -0.31
N THR A 66 12.28 -8.92 0.93
CA THR A 66 13.13 -9.44 2.02
C THR A 66 12.52 -10.71 2.60
N LEU A 67 13.31 -11.51 3.33
CA LEU A 67 12.84 -12.83 3.78
C LEU A 67 11.59 -12.76 4.66
N ALA A 68 11.49 -11.79 5.59
CA ALA A 68 10.29 -11.65 6.42
C ALA A 68 9.10 -11.11 5.62
N THR A 69 9.31 -10.17 4.69
CA THR A 69 8.22 -9.69 3.82
C THR A 69 7.76 -10.74 2.81
N LEU A 70 8.66 -11.64 2.37
CA LEU A 70 8.29 -12.83 1.58
C LEU A 70 7.42 -13.79 2.40
N ALA A 71 7.79 -14.04 3.66
CA ALA A 71 6.98 -14.85 4.57
C ALA A 71 5.60 -14.24 4.82
N ALA A 72 5.53 -12.92 4.99
CA ALA A 72 4.29 -12.17 5.15
C ALA A 72 3.39 -12.24 3.90
N GLY A 73 3.95 -12.13 2.69
CA GLY A 73 3.21 -12.22 1.43
C GLY A 73 2.79 -13.64 1.06
N ALA A 74 3.58 -14.64 1.48
CA ALA A 74 3.35 -16.08 1.29
C ALA A 74 3.01 -16.50 -0.16
N ASN A 75 3.44 -15.73 -1.16
CA ASN A 75 3.20 -16.03 -2.57
C ASN A 75 4.23 -17.04 -3.09
N PRO A 76 3.81 -18.26 -3.52
CA PRO A 76 4.74 -19.30 -3.97
C PRO A 76 5.68 -18.86 -5.09
N LYS A 77 5.24 -17.99 -5.99
CA LYS A 77 6.07 -17.43 -7.08
C LYS A 77 7.23 -16.58 -6.57
N HIS A 78 7.09 -16.01 -5.37
CA HIS A 78 8.10 -15.13 -4.79
C HIS A 78 8.98 -15.82 -3.74
N THR A 79 8.50 -16.93 -3.16
CA THR A 79 9.18 -17.63 -2.05
C THR A 79 10.02 -18.82 -2.51
N LEU A 80 9.72 -19.38 -3.69
CA LEU A 80 10.41 -20.56 -4.22
C LEU A 80 11.93 -20.33 -4.34
N GLY A 81 12.71 -21.20 -3.71
CA GLY A 81 14.18 -21.17 -3.72
C GLY A 81 14.81 -20.24 -2.68
N PHE A 82 14.03 -19.50 -1.86
CA PHE A 82 14.52 -18.55 -0.85
C PHE A 82 14.33 -19.04 0.60
N GLY A 83 14.01 -20.31 0.80
CA GLY A 83 13.87 -20.87 2.14
C GLY A 83 15.19 -21.17 2.85
N PRO A 84 15.17 -21.37 4.19
CA PRO A 84 13.97 -21.31 5.03
C PRO A 84 13.51 -19.86 5.28
N LEU A 85 12.20 -19.63 5.24
CA LEU A 85 11.63 -18.33 5.59
C LEU A 85 11.48 -18.17 7.10
N PRO A 86 11.52 -16.95 7.66
CA PRO A 86 11.27 -16.69 9.05
C PRO A 86 9.90 -17.21 9.50
N LEU A 87 9.85 -17.79 10.71
CA LEU A 87 8.62 -18.28 11.33
C LEU A 87 7.77 -17.15 11.92
N GLY A 88 6.53 -17.48 12.28
CA GLY A 88 5.60 -16.58 12.95
C GLY A 88 4.78 -15.73 11.97
N PHE A 89 4.53 -16.23 10.75
CA PHE A 89 3.62 -15.61 9.78
C PHE A 89 2.47 -16.57 9.47
N GLU A 90 1.25 -16.03 9.49
CA GLU A 90 0.02 -16.76 9.21
C GLU A 90 -0.76 -16.08 8.12
N ASN A 91 -0.74 -16.68 6.93
CA ASN A 91 -1.41 -16.12 5.74
C ASN A 91 -2.80 -16.75 5.56
N ILE A 92 -3.85 -15.98 5.77
CA ILE A 92 -5.25 -16.42 5.74
C ILE A 92 -6.05 -15.71 4.65
N GLU A 93 -7.20 -16.26 4.29
CA GLU A 93 -8.18 -15.52 3.50
C GLU A 93 -8.86 -14.45 4.36
N LEU A 94 -9.11 -13.27 3.77
CA LEU A 94 -9.79 -12.19 4.46
C LEU A 94 -11.27 -12.55 4.69
N SER A 95 -11.58 -12.89 5.93
CA SER A 95 -12.95 -13.02 6.43
C SER A 95 -12.95 -12.92 7.94
N GLU A 96 -14.03 -12.38 8.51
CA GLU A 96 -14.22 -12.25 9.95
C GLU A 96 -14.04 -13.60 10.68
N LYS A 97 -14.74 -14.63 10.21
CA LYS A 97 -14.69 -15.98 10.80
C LYS A 97 -13.27 -16.57 10.81
N LYS A 98 -12.48 -16.35 9.73
CA LYS A 98 -11.10 -16.87 9.67
C LYS A 98 -10.16 -16.08 10.56
N LEU A 99 -10.33 -14.74 10.61
CA LEU A 99 -9.54 -13.88 11.47
C LEU A 99 -9.84 -14.16 12.96
N GLU A 100 -11.11 -14.23 13.36
CA GLU A 100 -11.50 -14.58 14.75
C GLU A 100 -10.95 -15.93 15.19
N LYS A 101 -10.97 -16.93 14.31
CA LYS A 101 -10.42 -18.26 14.61
C LYS A 101 -8.91 -18.24 14.77
N LYS A 102 -8.20 -17.37 14.06
CA LYS A 102 -6.73 -17.37 14.00
C LYS A 102 -6.08 -16.42 15.00
N ILE A 103 -6.69 -15.25 15.23
CA ILE A 103 -6.16 -14.28 16.18
C ILE A 103 -6.18 -14.83 17.61
N SER A 104 -5.07 -14.72 18.30
CA SER A 104 -4.89 -15.32 19.63
C SER A 104 -3.96 -14.45 20.50
N ASN A 105 -3.67 -14.92 21.71
CA ASN A 105 -2.67 -14.30 22.59
C ASN A 105 -1.23 -14.42 22.09
N LYS A 106 -0.98 -15.16 21.01
CA LYS A 106 0.33 -15.22 20.32
C LYS A 106 0.43 -14.19 19.17
N THR A 107 -0.68 -13.58 18.78
CA THR A 107 -0.73 -12.64 17.67
C THR A 107 -0.18 -11.28 18.09
N ALA A 108 0.94 -10.86 17.53
CA ALA A 108 1.52 -9.55 17.74
C ALA A 108 0.79 -8.49 16.89
N ALA A 109 0.52 -8.79 15.64
CA ALA A 109 -0.14 -7.85 14.75
C ALA A 109 -0.92 -8.51 13.62
N VAL A 110 -1.86 -7.75 13.05
CA VAL A 110 -2.50 -8.03 11.77
C VAL A 110 -1.97 -7.01 10.76
N LEU A 111 -1.34 -7.48 9.69
CA LEU A 111 -0.75 -6.69 8.62
C LEU A 111 -1.58 -6.83 7.35
N ILE A 112 -2.05 -5.70 6.78
CA ILE A 112 -2.89 -5.69 5.58
C ILE A 112 -2.62 -4.46 4.71
N GLU A 113 -2.75 -4.63 3.40
CA GLU A 113 -2.85 -3.52 2.44
C GLU A 113 -4.30 -3.06 2.34
N PRO A 114 -4.61 -1.76 2.52
CA PRO A 114 -5.97 -1.23 2.24
C PRO A 114 -6.42 -1.46 0.79
N ILE A 115 -5.47 -1.48 -0.16
CA ILE A 115 -5.66 -1.96 -1.53
C ILE A 115 -4.48 -2.86 -1.87
N GLN A 116 -4.73 -4.13 -2.11
CA GLN A 116 -3.71 -5.08 -2.56
C GLN A 116 -3.32 -4.79 -4.01
N GLY A 117 -2.18 -4.14 -4.20
CA GLY A 117 -1.75 -3.70 -5.53
C GLY A 117 -1.39 -4.85 -6.46
N GLU A 118 -0.42 -5.66 -6.05
CA GLU A 118 0.07 -6.81 -6.83
C GLU A 118 -0.96 -7.95 -6.86
N GLY A 119 -1.80 -8.05 -5.83
CA GLY A 119 -2.90 -9.01 -5.73
C GLY A 119 -4.06 -8.74 -6.68
N GLY A 120 -3.95 -7.75 -7.60
CA GLY A 120 -4.93 -7.44 -8.63
C GLY A 120 -5.87 -6.29 -8.26
N ILE A 121 -5.37 -5.28 -7.60
CA ILE A 121 -6.14 -4.09 -7.18
C ILE A 121 -7.39 -4.46 -6.37
N ARG A 122 -7.20 -5.26 -5.35
CA ARG A 122 -8.26 -5.68 -4.45
C ARG A 122 -8.46 -4.66 -3.33
N LEU A 123 -9.57 -3.95 -3.38
CA LEU A 123 -9.96 -3.00 -2.32
C LEU A 123 -10.45 -3.78 -1.08
N THR A 124 -9.82 -3.55 0.07
CA THR A 124 -10.36 -3.97 1.36
C THR A 124 -11.53 -3.05 1.71
N SER A 125 -12.71 -3.62 1.94
CA SER A 125 -13.90 -2.80 2.19
C SER A 125 -13.78 -2.02 3.51
N LYS A 126 -14.53 -0.92 3.62
CA LYS A 126 -14.66 -0.17 4.89
C LYS A 126 -15.06 -1.10 6.05
N LYS A 127 -16.02 -1.99 5.81
CA LYS A 127 -16.49 -2.96 6.79
C LYS A 127 -15.37 -3.91 7.24
N ASP A 128 -14.56 -4.40 6.30
CA ASP A 128 -13.46 -5.31 6.62
C ASP A 128 -12.36 -4.60 7.41
N LEU A 129 -11.98 -3.36 7.04
CA LEU A 129 -11.00 -2.58 7.80
C LEU A 129 -11.49 -2.30 9.23
N GLN A 130 -12.76 -1.94 9.40
CA GLN A 130 -13.38 -1.72 10.71
C GLN A 130 -13.47 -3.02 11.53
N MET A 131 -13.78 -4.13 10.90
CA MET A 131 -13.79 -5.46 11.52
C MET A 131 -12.39 -5.85 12.00
N ILE A 132 -11.34 -5.67 11.17
CA ILE A 132 -9.95 -5.94 11.57
C ILE A 132 -9.56 -5.05 12.76
N ARG A 133 -9.88 -3.73 12.72
CA ARG A 133 -9.61 -2.83 13.84
C ARG A 133 -10.29 -3.29 15.13
N SER A 134 -11.55 -3.69 15.05
CA SER A 134 -12.31 -4.20 16.19
C SER A 134 -11.69 -5.45 16.78
N LEU A 135 -11.32 -6.43 15.94
CA LEU A 135 -10.71 -7.69 16.38
C LEU A 135 -9.30 -7.47 16.95
N THR A 136 -8.48 -6.62 16.33
CA THR A 136 -7.16 -6.31 16.88
C THR A 136 -7.27 -5.63 18.24
N ASN A 137 -8.19 -4.69 18.43
CA ASN A 137 -8.48 -4.07 19.74
C ASN A 137 -8.92 -5.10 20.78
N LYS A 138 -9.90 -5.97 20.43
CA LYS A 138 -10.44 -7.00 21.29
C LYS A 138 -9.36 -7.95 21.82
N HIS A 139 -8.39 -8.29 20.97
CA HIS A 139 -7.33 -9.25 21.30
C HIS A 139 -6.01 -8.58 21.73
N GLY A 140 -5.94 -7.26 21.76
CA GLY A 140 -4.72 -6.51 22.09
C GLY A 140 -3.59 -6.72 21.08
N ALA A 141 -3.89 -7.09 19.84
CA ALA A 141 -2.94 -7.15 18.74
C ALA A 141 -2.84 -5.79 18.05
N LEU A 142 -1.67 -5.46 17.47
CA LEU A 142 -1.52 -4.22 16.71
C LEU A 142 -2.10 -4.35 15.29
N MET A 143 -2.64 -3.26 14.75
CA MET A 143 -3.05 -3.16 13.35
C MET A 143 -1.99 -2.43 12.55
N ILE A 144 -1.39 -3.10 11.56
CA ILE A 144 -0.41 -2.53 10.64
C ILE A 144 -1.06 -2.38 9.27
N LEU A 145 -1.10 -1.17 8.72
CA LEU A 145 -1.55 -0.93 7.36
C LEU A 145 -0.35 -0.67 6.44
N ASP A 146 -0.16 -1.56 5.47
CA ASP A 146 0.81 -1.35 4.41
C ASP A 146 0.23 -0.41 3.36
N GLN A 147 0.67 0.85 3.39
CA GLN A 147 0.25 1.88 2.45
C GLN A 147 1.37 2.29 1.48
N VAL A 148 2.36 1.42 1.30
CA VAL A 148 3.49 1.64 0.39
C VAL A 148 3.03 1.94 -1.04
N GLN A 149 1.96 1.30 -1.52
CA GLN A 149 1.44 1.55 -2.87
C GLN A 149 0.21 2.47 -2.88
N CYS A 150 -0.68 2.36 -1.92
CA CYS A 150 -1.96 3.05 -1.91
C CYS A 150 -1.99 4.36 -1.09
N GLY A 151 -0.91 4.70 -0.38
CA GLY A 151 -0.79 5.95 0.39
C GLY A 151 -0.36 7.15 -0.46
N ILE A 152 -0.10 8.26 0.24
CA ILE A 152 0.43 9.51 -0.32
C ILE A 152 -0.46 10.03 -1.48
N GLY A 153 -1.76 10.17 -1.23
CA GLY A 153 -2.71 10.76 -2.16
C GLY A 153 -3.23 9.83 -3.26
N ARG A 154 -2.68 8.61 -3.43
CA ARG A 154 -3.02 7.69 -4.54
C ARG A 154 -4.52 7.39 -4.64
N THR A 155 -5.22 7.36 -3.54
CA THR A 155 -6.66 7.05 -3.44
C THR A 155 -7.56 8.27 -3.36
N GLY A 156 -6.98 9.48 -3.45
CA GLY A 156 -7.67 10.75 -3.26
C GLY A 156 -7.66 11.23 -1.81
N ASP A 157 -7.44 10.36 -0.84
CA ASP A 157 -7.15 10.69 0.54
C ASP A 157 -5.64 10.60 0.79
N PHE A 158 -5.10 11.35 1.77
CA PHE A 158 -3.66 11.37 2.00
C PHE A 158 -3.18 9.98 2.44
N PHE A 159 -3.89 9.40 3.40
CA PHE A 159 -3.72 8.01 3.82
C PHE A 159 -4.94 7.18 3.45
N SER A 160 -4.70 6.02 2.89
CA SER A 160 -5.76 5.18 2.35
C SER A 160 -6.66 4.49 3.40
N HIS A 161 -6.43 4.71 4.70
CA HIS A 161 -7.35 4.26 5.75
C HIS A 161 -8.43 5.28 6.12
N GLU A 162 -8.26 6.53 5.71
CA GLU A 162 -9.17 7.64 6.05
C GLU A 162 -10.61 7.36 5.60
N TRP A 163 -10.81 6.73 4.44
CA TRP A 163 -12.16 6.38 3.98
C TRP A 163 -12.89 5.40 4.89
N ALA A 164 -12.16 4.60 5.67
CA ALA A 164 -12.74 3.63 6.58
C ALA A 164 -13.12 4.26 7.93
N GLY A 165 -12.58 5.44 8.24
CA GLY A 165 -12.77 6.12 9.52
C GLY A 165 -12.17 5.31 10.67
N ILE A 166 -10.99 4.72 10.48
CA ILE A 166 -10.24 3.98 11.49
C ILE A 166 -8.85 4.59 11.67
N GLU A 167 -8.27 4.37 12.83
CA GLU A 167 -6.86 4.66 13.10
C GLU A 167 -6.12 3.36 13.34
N PRO A 168 -5.10 3.03 12.53
CA PRO A 168 -4.21 1.90 12.78
C PRO A 168 -3.20 2.23 13.88
N ASP A 169 -2.45 1.23 14.35
CA ASP A 169 -1.35 1.46 15.29
C ASP A 169 -0.04 1.80 14.57
N ILE A 170 0.13 1.27 13.36
CA ILE A 170 1.33 1.45 12.52
C ILE A 170 0.91 1.54 11.05
N ILE A 171 1.55 2.45 10.30
CA ILE A 171 1.49 2.45 8.82
C ILE A 171 2.89 2.43 8.22
N THR A 172 3.01 1.83 7.04
CA THR A 172 4.23 1.86 6.24
C THR A 172 4.02 2.66 4.96
N LEU A 173 5.01 3.49 4.62
CA LEU A 173 5.01 4.37 3.45
C LEU A 173 6.30 4.17 2.64
N ALA A 174 6.23 4.38 1.34
CA ALA A 174 7.37 4.50 0.42
C ALA A 174 6.86 5.06 -0.92
N LYS A 175 7.43 4.62 -2.03
CA LYS A 175 6.99 4.96 -3.41
C LYS A 175 6.60 6.43 -3.58
N GLY A 176 5.29 6.74 -3.48
CA GLY A 176 4.76 8.10 -3.60
C GLY A 176 5.39 9.10 -2.65
N LEU A 177 5.86 8.68 -1.47
CA LEU A 177 6.52 9.54 -0.51
C LEU A 177 7.76 10.25 -1.08
N GLY A 178 8.51 9.57 -1.94
CA GLY A 178 9.70 10.11 -2.59
C GLY A 178 9.50 10.47 -4.06
N ALA A 179 8.30 10.24 -4.63
CA ALA A 179 7.98 10.48 -6.04
C ALA A 179 9.06 9.99 -7.03
N GLY A 180 9.68 8.85 -6.75
CA GLY A 180 10.76 8.24 -7.52
C GLY A 180 12.11 8.22 -6.80
N PHE A 181 12.33 9.06 -5.78
CA PHE A 181 13.51 8.97 -4.94
C PHE A 181 13.35 7.86 -3.88
N PRO A 182 14.39 7.02 -3.61
CA PRO A 182 14.30 5.96 -2.62
C PRO A 182 14.15 6.48 -1.20
N ILE A 183 12.97 6.27 -0.62
CA ILE A 183 12.65 6.54 0.78
C ILE A 183 11.52 5.63 1.23
N GLY A 184 11.56 5.21 2.50
CA GLY A 184 10.45 4.57 3.20
C GLY A 184 10.29 5.17 4.59
N ALA A 185 9.12 4.98 5.17
CA ALA A 185 8.83 5.42 6.52
C ALA A 185 7.89 4.45 7.24
N ILE A 186 8.09 4.34 8.54
CA ILE A 186 7.20 3.69 9.49
C ILE A 186 6.63 4.79 10.37
N LEU A 187 5.33 4.94 10.39
CA LEU A 187 4.62 5.86 11.26
C LEU A 187 3.90 5.04 12.32
N ALA A 188 4.06 5.41 13.59
CA ALA A 188 3.46 4.67 14.69
C ALA A 188 2.97 5.61 15.80
N SER A 189 1.94 5.17 16.54
CA SER A 189 1.51 5.83 17.77
C SER A 189 2.60 5.73 18.85
N THR A 190 2.54 6.58 19.85
CA THR A 190 3.45 6.52 21.01
C THR A 190 3.40 5.16 21.68
N ASP A 191 2.21 4.58 21.87
CA ASP A 191 2.06 3.26 22.49
C ASP A 191 2.70 2.17 21.64
N ALA A 192 2.33 2.07 20.34
CA ALA A 192 2.85 1.03 19.45
C ALA A 192 4.38 1.09 19.29
N SER A 193 4.97 2.28 19.37
CA SER A 193 6.42 2.49 19.26
C SER A 193 7.19 2.39 20.59
N SER A 194 6.52 2.18 21.71
CA SER A 194 7.11 2.23 23.06
C SER A 194 8.26 1.25 23.28
N GLY A 195 8.25 0.11 22.59
CA GLY A 195 9.34 -0.86 22.62
C GLY A 195 10.58 -0.48 21.78
N MET A 196 10.48 0.52 20.92
CA MET A 196 11.55 0.92 20.01
C MET A 196 12.47 1.95 20.65
N VAL A 197 13.30 1.48 21.58
CA VAL A 197 14.30 2.30 22.27
C VAL A 197 15.55 2.47 21.43
N HIS A 198 16.43 3.41 21.85
CA HIS A 198 17.70 3.67 21.18
C HIS A 198 18.51 2.37 20.98
N GLY A 199 18.99 2.14 19.75
CA GLY A 199 19.73 0.94 19.36
C GLY A 199 18.88 -0.27 18.98
N SER A 200 17.56 -0.25 19.15
CA SER A 200 16.67 -1.39 18.77
C SER A 200 16.58 -1.60 17.27
N HIS A 201 16.70 -0.55 16.48
CA HIS A 201 16.64 -0.57 15.03
C HIS A 201 17.52 0.53 14.44
N GLY A 202 17.96 0.37 13.19
CA GLY A 202 18.81 1.33 12.52
C GLY A 202 18.79 1.17 11.01
N SER A 203 19.15 2.24 10.32
CA SER A 203 19.37 2.28 8.88
C SER A 203 20.50 3.26 8.60
N THR A 204 21.50 2.85 7.81
CA THR A 204 22.66 3.71 7.49
C THR A 204 22.24 4.94 6.70
N PHE A 205 21.38 4.79 5.70
CA PHE A 205 20.95 5.87 4.84
C PHE A 205 19.51 6.34 5.09
N GLY A 206 18.75 5.64 5.92
CA GLY A 206 17.39 6.03 6.26
C GLY A 206 17.34 7.40 6.93
N GLY A 207 16.51 8.30 6.40
CA GLY A 207 16.39 9.66 6.90
C GLY A 207 17.53 10.59 6.50
N ASN A 208 18.28 10.28 5.44
CA ASN A 208 19.33 11.18 4.94
C ASN A 208 18.71 12.52 4.45
N PRO A 209 19.50 13.62 4.48
CA PRO A 209 19.00 14.96 4.17
C PRO A 209 18.35 15.07 2.80
N LEU A 210 18.94 14.43 1.78
CA LEU A 210 18.42 14.51 0.40
C LEU A 210 17.06 13.83 0.27
N ALA A 211 16.93 12.60 0.76
CA ALA A 211 15.65 11.86 0.71
C ALA A 211 14.56 12.61 1.49
N CYS A 212 14.88 13.16 2.66
CA CYS A 212 13.93 13.91 3.47
C CYS A 212 13.52 15.23 2.81
N SER A 213 14.45 15.95 2.17
CA SER A 213 14.15 17.17 1.41
C SER A 213 13.22 16.89 0.22
N VAL A 214 13.48 15.79 -0.53
CA VAL A 214 12.61 15.38 -1.63
C VAL A 214 11.22 15.07 -1.12
N ALA A 215 11.10 14.26 -0.07
CA ALA A 215 9.80 13.89 0.49
C ALA A 215 9.05 15.11 1.04
N LEU A 216 9.73 16.05 1.72
CA LEU A 216 9.12 17.31 2.16
C LEU A 216 8.53 18.07 0.98
N LYS A 217 9.30 18.20 -0.13
CA LYS A 217 8.82 18.92 -1.32
C LYS A 217 7.64 18.21 -1.99
N VAL A 218 7.62 16.87 -1.97
CA VAL A 218 6.45 16.10 -2.45
C VAL A 218 5.20 16.43 -1.63
N LEU A 219 5.31 16.46 -0.28
CA LEU A 219 4.18 16.81 0.58
C LEU A 219 3.71 18.26 0.39
N GLU A 220 4.64 19.19 0.18
CA GLU A 220 4.33 20.59 -0.13
C GLU A 220 3.55 20.70 -1.45
N ILE A 221 4.03 20.07 -2.52
CA ILE A 221 3.37 20.09 -3.84
C ILE A 221 1.95 19.49 -3.75
N ILE A 222 1.77 18.38 -3.02
CA ILE A 222 0.46 17.77 -2.83
C ILE A 222 -0.55 18.77 -2.23
N ASP A 223 -0.09 19.59 -1.28
CA ASP A 223 -0.91 20.59 -0.60
C ASP A 223 -1.12 21.84 -1.48
N GLU A 224 -0.03 22.45 -1.98
CA GLU A 224 -0.03 23.67 -2.78
C GLU A 224 -0.85 23.52 -4.07
N GLU A 225 -0.71 22.40 -4.78
CA GLU A 225 -1.40 22.13 -6.05
C GLU A 225 -2.77 21.45 -5.84
N LYS A 226 -3.22 21.25 -4.59
CA LYS A 226 -4.51 20.62 -4.24
C LYS A 226 -4.70 19.24 -4.90
N ILE A 227 -3.61 18.46 -4.97
CA ILE A 227 -3.54 17.18 -5.67
C ILE A 227 -4.64 16.21 -5.21
N LEU A 228 -4.93 16.13 -3.90
CA LEU A 228 -5.96 15.22 -3.38
C LEU A 228 -7.35 15.53 -3.94
N SER A 229 -7.71 16.82 -4.01
CA SER A 229 -8.99 17.26 -4.59
C SER A 229 -9.07 16.95 -6.08
N ASN A 230 -7.95 17.14 -6.81
CA ASN A 230 -7.85 16.79 -8.22
C ASN A 230 -8.05 15.29 -8.44
N VAL A 231 -7.35 14.44 -7.68
CA VAL A 231 -7.49 12.97 -7.76
C VAL A 231 -8.93 12.55 -7.47
N LYS A 232 -9.60 13.11 -6.45
CA LYS A 232 -11.01 12.81 -6.15
C LYS A 232 -11.92 13.13 -7.32
N SER A 233 -11.84 14.36 -7.82
CA SER A 233 -12.68 14.83 -8.94
C SER A 233 -12.43 14.05 -10.22
N LEU A 234 -11.16 13.90 -10.62
CA LEU A 234 -10.82 13.23 -11.87
C LEU A 234 -11.00 11.71 -11.80
N SER A 235 -10.94 11.09 -10.63
CA SER A 235 -11.22 9.66 -10.52
C SER A 235 -12.65 9.28 -10.85
N GLU A 236 -13.63 10.13 -10.52
CA GLU A 236 -15.04 9.93 -10.89
C GLU A 236 -15.21 10.02 -12.41
N PHE A 237 -14.59 11.02 -13.04
CA PHE A 237 -14.60 11.17 -14.49
C PHE A 237 -13.91 10.00 -15.19
N LEU A 238 -12.74 9.55 -14.67
CA LEU A 238 -12.01 8.41 -15.20
C LEU A 238 -12.82 7.11 -15.10
N LEU A 239 -13.48 6.86 -13.96
CA LEU A 239 -14.33 5.69 -13.76
C LEU A 239 -15.55 5.69 -14.69
N ALA A 240 -16.19 6.84 -14.89
CA ALA A 240 -17.33 6.96 -15.81
C ALA A 240 -16.92 6.59 -17.25
N GLY A 241 -15.85 7.18 -17.77
CA GLY A 241 -15.37 6.88 -19.13
C GLY A 241 -14.88 5.44 -19.31
N ILE A 242 -14.21 4.86 -18.29
CA ILE A 242 -13.84 3.45 -18.31
C ILE A 242 -15.08 2.56 -18.39
N ASN A 243 -16.15 2.84 -17.66
CA ASN A 243 -17.39 2.07 -17.72
C ASN A 243 -18.08 2.15 -19.10
N GLU A 244 -18.02 3.30 -19.76
CA GLU A 244 -18.48 3.44 -21.15
C GLU A 244 -17.67 2.55 -22.12
N ILE A 245 -16.32 2.52 -21.95
CA ILE A 245 -15.42 1.69 -22.76
C ILE A 245 -15.72 0.20 -22.50
N ILE A 246 -15.89 -0.21 -21.25
CA ILE A 246 -16.29 -1.57 -20.89
C ILE A 246 -17.61 -1.93 -21.57
N GLY A 247 -18.59 -1.01 -21.63
CA GLY A 247 -19.85 -1.21 -22.31
C GLY A 247 -19.69 -1.59 -23.79
N LYS A 248 -18.69 -1.05 -24.47
CA LYS A 248 -18.37 -1.31 -25.88
C LYS A 248 -17.53 -2.57 -26.10
N HIS A 249 -16.71 -2.95 -25.12
CA HIS A 249 -15.68 -4.00 -25.24
C HIS A 249 -15.83 -5.12 -24.19
N LYS A 250 -17.07 -5.51 -23.84
CA LYS A 250 -17.38 -6.48 -22.78
C LYS A 250 -16.69 -7.84 -22.93
N ASN A 251 -16.40 -8.25 -24.16
CA ASN A 251 -15.66 -9.48 -24.45
C ASN A 251 -14.15 -9.39 -24.19
N LYS A 252 -13.63 -8.20 -23.85
CA LYS A 252 -12.20 -7.95 -23.60
C LYS A 252 -11.94 -7.46 -22.18
N ILE A 253 -12.83 -6.62 -21.65
CA ILE A 253 -12.79 -6.10 -20.28
C ILE A 253 -14.22 -6.18 -19.69
N SER A 254 -14.35 -6.76 -18.49
CA SER A 254 -15.66 -6.97 -17.85
C SER A 254 -15.99 -6.01 -16.73
N SER A 255 -15.00 -5.48 -16.03
CA SER A 255 -15.22 -4.58 -14.91
C SER A 255 -13.99 -3.74 -14.57
N VAL A 256 -14.20 -2.68 -13.79
CA VAL A 256 -13.15 -1.88 -13.15
C VAL A 256 -13.30 -1.93 -11.64
N ARG A 257 -12.18 -1.97 -10.92
CA ARG A 257 -12.15 -1.94 -9.45
C ARG A 257 -11.00 -1.07 -8.96
N GLY A 258 -11.05 -0.66 -7.70
CA GLY A 258 -10.04 0.21 -7.07
C GLY A 258 -10.62 1.51 -6.54
N ARG A 259 -9.75 2.49 -6.26
CA ARG A 259 -10.13 3.79 -5.71
C ARG A 259 -9.14 4.87 -6.13
N GLY A 260 -9.64 6.07 -6.40
CA GLY A 260 -8.80 7.18 -6.84
C GLY A 260 -8.06 6.84 -8.13
N PHE A 261 -6.75 7.07 -8.14
CA PHE A 261 -5.87 6.73 -9.25
C PHE A 261 -5.15 5.38 -9.07
N MET A 262 -5.73 4.46 -8.34
CA MET A 262 -5.30 3.06 -8.23
C MET A 262 -6.42 2.15 -8.69
N LEU A 263 -6.48 1.90 -10.01
CA LEU A 263 -7.55 1.17 -10.66
C LEU A 263 -7.03 -0.10 -11.33
N GLY A 264 -7.93 -1.08 -11.49
CA GLY A 264 -7.66 -2.34 -12.18
C GLY A 264 -8.81 -2.71 -13.09
N LEU A 265 -8.48 -2.98 -14.35
CA LEU A 265 -9.43 -3.48 -15.35
C LEU A 265 -9.42 -5.00 -15.32
N LYS A 266 -10.56 -5.63 -15.05
CA LYS A 266 -10.70 -7.09 -15.16
C LYS A 266 -10.79 -7.46 -16.61
N CYS A 267 -9.83 -8.29 -17.07
CA CYS A 267 -9.71 -8.69 -18.47
C CYS A 267 -10.37 -10.05 -18.70
N GLU A 268 -11.03 -10.20 -19.85
CA GLU A 268 -11.58 -11.45 -20.38
C GLU A 268 -10.60 -12.13 -21.35
N VAL A 269 -9.65 -11.37 -21.90
CA VAL A 269 -8.48 -11.86 -22.63
C VAL A 269 -7.24 -11.79 -21.72
N GLU A 270 -6.14 -12.43 -22.08
CA GLU A 270 -4.88 -12.37 -21.31
C GLU A 270 -4.44 -10.91 -21.11
N ASN A 271 -4.24 -10.49 -19.87
CA ASN A 271 -3.87 -9.12 -19.54
C ASN A 271 -2.52 -8.69 -20.11
N THR A 272 -1.61 -9.63 -20.39
CA THR A 272 -0.33 -9.38 -21.05
C THR A 272 -0.54 -8.93 -22.48
N PHE A 273 -1.51 -9.50 -23.24
CA PHE A 273 -1.82 -9.06 -24.61
C PHE A 273 -2.36 -7.64 -24.63
N ILE A 274 -3.22 -7.27 -23.64
CA ILE A 274 -3.67 -5.88 -23.52
C ILE A 274 -2.48 -4.96 -23.24
N ALA A 275 -1.60 -5.32 -22.32
CA ALA A 275 -0.45 -4.49 -21.96
C ALA A 275 0.54 -4.33 -23.12
N GLU A 276 0.84 -5.39 -23.85
CA GLU A 276 1.72 -5.36 -25.03
C GLU A 276 1.11 -4.52 -26.17
N THR A 277 -0.19 -4.64 -26.40
CA THR A 277 -0.88 -3.86 -27.44
C THR A 277 -0.99 -2.39 -27.04
N ALA A 278 -1.27 -2.11 -25.75
CA ALA A 278 -1.26 -0.76 -25.19
C ALA A 278 0.11 -0.08 -25.38
N LEU A 279 1.20 -0.80 -25.07
CA LEU A 279 2.56 -0.29 -25.25
C LEU A 279 2.85 0.08 -26.72
N LYS A 280 2.42 -0.72 -27.68
CA LYS A 280 2.55 -0.42 -29.12
C LYS A 280 1.77 0.83 -29.53
N ASN A 281 0.69 1.14 -28.83
CA ASN A 281 -0.14 2.32 -29.06
C ASN A 281 0.27 3.54 -28.18
N GLY A 282 1.41 3.46 -27.47
CA GLY A 282 1.91 4.56 -26.64
C GLY A 282 1.29 4.64 -25.23
N LEU A 283 0.52 3.62 -24.79
CA LEU A 283 -0.09 3.58 -23.47
C LEU A 283 0.62 2.58 -22.55
N LEU A 284 1.18 3.08 -21.45
CA LEU A 284 1.82 2.24 -20.42
C LEU A 284 0.80 1.76 -19.38
N VAL A 285 0.62 0.45 -19.29
CA VAL A 285 -0.18 -0.21 -18.27
C VAL A 285 0.56 -1.43 -17.73
N VAL A 286 0.18 -1.94 -16.57
CA VAL A 286 0.91 -3.01 -15.90
C VAL A 286 -0.01 -4.20 -15.63
N PRO A 287 0.33 -5.42 -16.12
CA PRO A 287 -0.37 -6.64 -15.72
C PRO A 287 -0.23 -6.87 -14.21
N ALA A 288 -1.32 -7.30 -13.58
CA ALA A 288 -1.38 -7.71 -12.19
C ALA A 288 -2.04 -9.09 -12.05
N ALA A 289 -2.04 -9.64 -10.84
CA ALA A 289 -2.70 -10.92 -10.57
C ALA A 289 -4.19 -10.90 -10.98
N GLU A 290 -4.78 -12.10 -11.08
CA GLU A 290 -6.19 -12.28 -11.41
C GLU A 290 -6.63 -11.75 -12.78
N ASN A 291 -5.71 -11.74 -13.74
CA ASN A 291 -5.96 -11.21 -15.07
C ASN A 291 -6.46 -9.76 -15.05
N ILE A 292 -5.77 -8.91 -14.29
CA ILE A 292 -6.03 -7.47 -14.17
C ILE A 292 -4.98 -6.68 -14.94
N VAL A 293 -5.39 -5.65 -15.65
CA VAL A 293 -4.54 -4.54 -16.09
C VAL A 293 -4.66 -3.42 -15.09
N ARG A 294 -3.53 -3.06 -14.46
CA ARG A 294 -3.45 -2.01 -13.44
C ARG A 294 -3.18 -0.65 -14.08
N LEU A 295 -3.95 0.34 -13.66
CA LEU A 295 -3.85 1.74 -14.05
C LEU A 295 -3.39 2.57 -12.86
N LEU A 296 -2.27 3.29 -13.02
CA LEU A 296 -1.67 4.15 -12.01
C LEU A 296 -1.25 5.49 -12.64
N PRO A 297 -2.21 6.32 -13.10
CA PRO A 297 -1.85 7.61 -13.67
C PRO A 297 -1.07 8.46 -12.66
N PRO A 298 -0.19 9.38 -13.09
CA PRO A 298 0.44 10.36 -12.21
C PRO A 298 -0.62 11.11 -11.39
N LEU A 299 -0.30 11.52 -10.16
CA LEU A 299 -1.24 12.30 -9.34
C LEU A 299 -1.53 13.69 -9.93
N THR A 300 -0.61 14.19 -10.76
CA THR A 300 -0.71 15.46 -11.51
C THR A 300 -1.49 15.36 -12.81
N THR A 301 -2.03 14.18 -13.14
CA THR A 301 -2.86 13.95 -14.34
C THR A 301 -3.95 15.02 -14.46
N GLN A 302 -4.14 15.53 -15.67
CA GLN A 302 -5.17 16.48 -16.03
C GLN A 302 -6.31 15.80 -16.82
N LYS A 303 -7.39 16.52 -17.07
CA LYS A 303 -8.55 15.98 -17.78
C LYS A 303 -8.23 15.58 -19.22
N GLU A 304 -7.33 16.34 -19.86
CA GLU A 304 -6.84 16.11 -21.21
C GLU A 304 -6.09 14.77 -21.31
N ASP A 305 -5.25 14.45 -20.32
CA ASP A 305 -4.53 13.17 -20.25
C ASP A 305 -5.51 11.98 -20.14
N ILE A 306 -6.63 12.17 -19.41
CA ILE A 306 -7.66 11.15 -19.29
C ILE A 306 -8.41 10.97 -20.62
N HIS A 307 -8.67 12.00 -21.36
CA HIS A 307 -9.25 11.90 -22.72
C HIS A 307 -8.31 11.15 -23.65
N GLU A 308 -7.01 11.46 -23.63
CA GLU A 308 -6.01 10.72 -24.40
C GLU A 308 -5.96 9.25 -23.99
N PHE A 309 -5.97 8.96 -22.70
CA PHE A 309 -6.06 7.58 -22.18
C PHE A 309 -7.28 6.85 -22.72
N PHE A 310 -8.47 7.46 -22.76
CA PHE A 310 -9.67 6.82 -23.29
C PHE A 310 -9.52 6.47 -24.78
N ASN A 311 -8.94 7.38 -25.57
CA ASN A 311 -8.67 7.14 -26.99
C ASN A 311 -7.70 5.98 -27.18
N LEU A 312 -6.55 5.99 -26.48
CA LEU A 312 -5.53 4.96 -26.58
C LEU A 312 -6.05 3.59 -26.08
N LEU A 313 -6.86 3.59 -25.02
CA LEU A 313 -7.47 2.35 -24.52
C LEU A 313 -8.48 1.77 -25.54
N ASN A 314 -9.34 2.58 -26.17
CA ASN A 314 -10.24 2.11 -27.22
C ASN A 314 -9.46 1.52 -28.40
N ILE A 315 -8.47 2.24 -28.94
CA ILE A 315 -7.60 1.75 -30.03
C ILE A 315 -6.93 0.43 -29.63
N THR A 316 -6.43 0.35 -28.40
CA THR A 316 -5.80 -0.87 -27.87
C THR A 316 -6.78 -2.05 -27.91
N LEU A 317 -7.99 -1.84 -27.41
CA LEU A 317 -9.00 -2.90 -27.36
C LEU A 317 -9.51 -3.28 -28.75
N GLU A 318 -9.63 -2.35 -29.70
CA GLU A 318 -10.01 -2.63 -31.08
C GLU A 318 -8.94 -3.48 -31.80
N ASN A 319 -7.67 -3.24 -31.56
CA ASN A 319 -6.54 -3.92 -32.18
C ASN A 319 -6.22 -5.31 -31.57
N LEU A 320 -6.90 -5.70 -30.48
CA LEU A 320 -6.74 -7.06 -29.95
C LEU A 320 -7.40 -8.10 -30.87
N PRO A 321 -6.81 -9.29 -31.01
CA PRO A 321 -7.44 -10.40 -31.75
C PRO A 321 -8.85 -10.70 -31.23
N ARG A 322 -9.71 -11.13 -32.14
CA ARG A 322 -11.11 -11.53 -31.84
C ARG A 322 -11.14 -12.81 -31.03
#